data_bee1fbe23e74dd5896e52e45f77e9205
#
_entry.id   bee1fbe23e74dd5896e52e45f77e9205
#
_cell.length_a   1.000
_cell.length_b   1.000
_cell.length_c   1.000
_cell.angle_alpha   90.00
_cell.angle_beta   90.00
_cell.angle_gamma   90.00
#
_symmetry.space_group_name_H-M   'P 1'
#
loop_
_entity.id
_entity.type
_entity.pdbx_description
1 polymer ?
#
loop_
_entity_poly.entity_id
_entity_poly.type
_entity_poly.pdbx_seq_one_letter_code
_entity_poly.pdbx_strand_id
1 'polypeptide(L)'
;MPISKHGYGAIAMLAIGTIYNAAAMVLPMWTASTTVNSALTNEVASTNFKAGVMSFCIDSELTNSSTVLDHCFYYKFGSGYEDLSVIDEKVWAEYSQYAVCEGFGKAGDVSDAERLKYSTVLATAAGMDAEQFDKFLDSSCGMLGMGTMTFAGMSMSNGLMAVIAVVGALTCKQGDKKWVGGGYFLAGVATFTAMLSFVLWLVLAGPLGEKDDTSLKTAFFLMIIAMLHYPLGVFMFWKHLQLETGKAGGDYA
;
A
#
# COMPACT_ATOMS: atom_id res chain seq x y z
N MET A 1 16.94 -7.94 -34.72
CA MET A 1 18.27 -7.55 -34.18
C MET A 1 18.39 -8.08 -32.75
N PRO A 2 19.59 -8.40 -32.24
CA PRO A 2 19.72 -8.83 -30.85
C PRO A 2 19.44 -7.65 -29.88
N ILE A 3 18.68 -7.93 -28.82
CA ILE A 3 18.37 -6.93 -27.78
C ILE A 3 19.68 -6.51 -27.10
N SER A 4 19.94 -5.21 -26.99
CA SER A 4 21.14 -4.71 -26.31
C SER A 4 21.04 -4.92 -24.79
N LYS A 5 22.18 -4.80 -24.08
CA LYS A 5 22.24 -4.82 -22.61
C LYS A 5 21.28 -3.80 -21.96
N HIS A 6 21.12 -2.63 -22.60
CA HIS A 6 20.19 -1.59 -22.11
C HIS A 6 18.72 -1.99 -22.32
N GLY A 7 18.38 -2.72 -23.39
CA GLY A 7 17.03 -3.25 -23.59
C GLY A 7 16.66 -4.27 -22.51
N TYR A 8 17.54 -5.23 -22.22
CA TYR A 8 17.33 -6.16 -21.09
C TYR A 8 17.25 -5.43 -19.74
N GLY A 9 18.13 -4.42 -19.53
CA GLY A 9 18.09 -3.58 -18.34
C GLY A 9 16.76 -2.84 -18.16
N ALA A 10 16.19 -2.32 -19.26
CA ALA A 10 14.90 -1.64 -19.23
C ALA A 10 13.78 -2.58 -18.78
N ILE A 11 13.69 -3.79 -19.36
CA ILE A 11 12.71 -4.80 -18.93
C ILE A 11 12.90 -5.15 -17.46
N ALA A 12 14.12 -5.42 -17.04
CA ALA A 12 14.43 -5.79 -15.66
C ALA A 12 14.00 -4.69 -14.66
N MET A 13 14.36 -3.42 -14.93
CA MET A 13 13.99 -2.30 -14.03
C MET A 13 12.49 -2.10 -13.94
N LEU A 14 11.77 -2.12 -15.05
CA LEU A 14 10.30 -1.99 -15.05
C LEU A 14 9.64 -3.18 -14.33
N ALA A 15 10.11 -4.41 -14.55
CA ALA A 15 9.57 -5.60 -13.89
C ALA A 15 9.83 -5.55 -12.37
N ILE A 16 11.04 -5.24 -11.94
CA ILE A 16 11.40 -5.09 -10.51
C ILE A 16 10.56 -3.99 -9.87
N GLY A 17 10.41 -2.82 -10.52
CA GLY A 17 9.55 -1.75 -10.04
C GLY A 17 8.10 -2.20 -9.85
N THR A 18 7.56 -2.96 -10.80
CA THR A 18 6.20 -3.51 -10.71
C THR A 18 6.06 -4.52 -9.57
N ILE A 19 7.05 -5.39 -9.36
CA ILE A 19 7.05 -6.36 -8.26
C ILE A 19 7.10 -5.64 -6.90
N TYR A 20 7.96 -4.63 -6.74
CA TYR A 20 8.04 -3.86 -5.50
C TYR A 20 6.75 -3.09 -5.22
N ASN A 21 6.11 -2.55 -6.25
CA ASN A 21 4.82 -1.89 -6.11
C ASN A 21 3.72 -2.87 -5.69
N ALA A 22 3.66 -4.05 -6.30
CA ALA A 22 2.72 -5.11 -5.91
C ALA A 22 2.95 -5.54 -4.45
N ALA A 23 4.20 -5.76 -4.05
CA ALA A 23 4.55 -6.08 -2.68
C ALA A 23 4.15 -4.95 -1.71
N ALA A 24 4.46 -3.70 -2.05
CA ALA A 24 4.06 -2.55 -1.24
C ALA A 24 2.54 -2.45 -1.06
N MET A 25 1.76 -2.74 -2.10
CA MET A 25 0.29 -2.68 -2.03
C MET A 25 -0.30 -3.74 -1.10
N VAL A 26 0.25 -4.96 -1.10
CA VAL A 26 -0.31 -6.10 -0.37
C VAL A 26 0.17 -6.15 1.08
N LEU A 27 1.43 -5.76 1.34
CA LEU A 27 2.01 -5.87 2.67
C LEU A 27 1.46 -4.79 3.62
N PRO A 28 0.95 -5.16 4.81
CA PRO A 28 0.50 -4.23 5.84
C PRO A 28 1.69 -3.66 6.63
N MET A 29 2.68 -3.10 5.93
CA MET A 29 3.96 -2.66 6.51
C MET A 29 4.37 -1.27 6.02
N TRP A 30 3.41 -0.38 5.83
CA TRP A 30 3.68 1.02 5.50
C TRP A 30 3.98 1.84 6.75
N THR A 31 3.22 1.58 7.83
CA THR A 31 3.39 2.18 9.15
C THR A 31 3.27 1.09 10.21
N ALA A 32 4.04 1.17 11.28
CA ALA A 32 3.91 0.25 12.41
C ALA A 32 4.28 0.91 13.74
N SER A 33 3.73 0.36 14.83
CA SER A 33 4.09 0.65 16.21
C SER A 33 4.28 -0.65 16.99
N THR A 34 5.23 -0.63 17.90
CA THR A 34 5.43 -1.70 18.90
C THR A 34 5.28 -1.16 20.33
N THR A 35 4.86 0.08 20.46
CA THR A 35 4.69 0.77 21.76
C THR A 35 3.20 0.81 22.09
N VAL A 36 2.84 0.32 23.29
CA VAL A 36 1.49 0.44 23.83
C VAL A 36 1.26 1.88 24.27
N ASN A 37 0.13 2.46 23.88
CA ASN A 37 -0.25 3.79 24.36
C ASN A 37 -0.33 3.82 25.89
N SER A 38 0.18 4.87 26.52
CA SER A 38 0.30 4.98 27.97
C SER A 38 -1.03 4.85 28.74
N ALA A 39 -2.15 5.20 28.08
CA ALA A 39 -3.49 5.04 28.65
C ALA A 39 -3.97 3.58 28.69
N LEU A 40 -3.39 2.70 27.87
CA LEU A 40 -3.82 1.30 27.68
C LEU A 40 -2.90 0.28 28.37
N THR A 41 -1.87 0.70 29.10
CA THR A 41 -0.89 -0.20 29.75
C THR A 41 -1.50 -1.16 30.77
N ASN A 42 -2.69 -0.85 31.28
CA ASN A 42 -3.44 -1.73 32.19
C ASN A 42 -4.26 -2.80 31.45
N GLU A 43 -4.50 -2.62 30.16
CA GLU A 43 -5.35 -3.50 29.32
C GLU A 43 -4.51 -4.32 28.36
N VAL A 44 -3.46 -3.73 27.80
CA VAL A 44 -2.58 -4.32 26.79
C VAL A 44 -1.16 -4.38 27.30
N ALA A 45 -0.60 -5.58 27.37
CA ALA A 45 0.76 -5.82 27.86
C ALA A 45 1.82 -5.57 26.76
N SER A 46 1.53 -5.99 25.55
CA SER A 46 2.38 -5.79 24.38
C SER A 46 1.56 -5.61 23.10
N THR A 47 2.10 -4.91 22.13
CA THR A 47 1.48 -4.74 20.81
C THR A 47 2.52 -4.71 19.70
N ASN A 48 2.11 -5.19 18.50
CA ASN A 48 2.84 -5.05 17.26
C ASN A 48 1.83 -4.72 16.16
N PHE A 49 1.46 -3.45 16.10
CA PHE A 49 0.55 -2.92 15.10
C PHE A 49 1.28 -2.64 13.79
N LYS A 50 0.65 -3.02 12.68
CA LYS A 50 1.15 -2.75 11.33
C LYS A 50 -0.02 -2.35 10.44
N ALA A 51 0.13 -1.27 9.70
CA ALA A 51 -0.88 -0.80 8.76
C ALA A 51 -0.33 -0.63 7.34
N GLY A 52 -1.14 -0.93 6.35
CA GLY A 52 -0.86 -0.79 4.93
C GLY A 52 -2.07 -0.33 4.14
N VAL A 53 -1.94 -0.28 2.83
CA VAL A 53 -2.97 0.27 1.93
C VAL A 53 -4.26 -0.55 1.94
N MET A 54 -4.18 -1.87 2.11
CA MET A 54 -5.33 -2.77 2.03
C MET A 54 -5.84 -3.25 3.38
N SER A 55 -4.98 -3.25 4.41
CA SER A 55 -5.26 -3.87 5.71
C SER A 55 -4.38 -3.29 6.80
N PHE A 56 -4.78 -3.51 8.06
CA PHE A 56 -3.89 -3.43 9.20
C PHE A 56 -3.87 -4.77 9.93
N CYS A 57 -2.77 -5.07 10.61
CA CYS A 57 -2.60 -6.26 11.43
C CYS A 57 -2.29 -5.84 12.87
N ILE A 58 -2.84 -6.59 13.80
CA ILE A 58 -2.53 -6.51 15.22
C ILE A 58 -1.89 -7.84 15.65
N ASP A 59 -0.97 -7.75 16.59
CA ASP A 59 -0.38 -8.87 17.30
C ASP A 59 -0.14 -8.36 18.72
N SER A 60 -1.07 -8.63 19.63
CA SER A 60 -1.14 -7.99 20.94
C SER A 60 -1.49 -8.99 22.03
N GLU A 61 -0.90 -8.81 23.22
CA GLU A 61 -1.22 -9.56 24.41
C GLU A 61 -2.00 -8.68 25.39
N LEU A 62 -3.13 -9.17 25.90
CA LEU A 62 -3.93 -8.48 26.89
C LEU A 62 -3.38 -8.75 28.29
N THR A 63 -3.29 -7.72 29.15
CA THR A 63 -2.69 -7.80 30.48
C THR A 63 -3.43 -8.77 31.42
N ASN A 64 -4.74 -8.83 31.32
CA ASN A 64 -5.60 -9.59 32.24
C ASN A 64 -6.14 -10.90 31.65
N SER A 65 -5.66 -11.31 30.50
CA SER A 65 -6.10 -12.52 29.82
C SER A 65 -4.90 -13.23 29.19
N SER A 66 -4.96 -14.54 29.05
CA SER A 66 -3.99 -15.30 28.25
C SER A 66 -4.26 -15.22 26.75
N THR A 67 -5.15 -14.33 26.33
CA THR A 67 -5.57 -14.20 24.93
C THR A 67 -4.54 -13.37 24.19
N VAL A 68 -4.00 -13.96 23.14
CA VAL A 68 -3.17 -13.29 22.12
C VAL A 68 -4.07 -12.93 20.97
N LEU A 69 -4.12 -11.66 20.61
CA LEU A 69 -4.85 -11.15 19.46
C LEU A 69 -3.89 -11.06 18.27
N ASP A 70 -3.93 -12.01 17.36
CA ASP A 70 -3.10 -12.04 16.15
C ASP A 70 -4.00 -12.13 14.92
N HIS A 71 -4.26 -10.99 14.29
CA HIS A 71 -5.14 -10.93 13.12
C HIS A 71 -4.84 -9.75 12.20
N CYS A 72 -5.13 -9.96 10.89
CA CYS A 72 -5.08 -8.90 9.88
C CYS A 72 -6.50 -8.52 9.43
N PHE A 73 -6.87 -7.29 9.63
CA PHE A 73 -8.15 -6.70 9.26
C PHE A 73 -8.05 -5.99 7.93
N TYR A 74 -8.85 -6.43 6.95
CA TYR A 74 -8.94 -5.77 5.65
C TYR A 74 -9.98 -4.66 5.68
N TYR A 75 -9.64 -3.50 5.08
CA TYR A 75 -10.58 -2.37 5.07
C TYR A 75 -11.87 -2.66 4.31
N LYS A 76 -11.79 -3.42 3.21
CA LYS A 76 -12.92 -3.67 2.29
C LYS A 76 -13.40 -5.12 2.24
N PHE A 77 -12.74 -6.02 2.95
CA PHE A 77 -13.10 -7.44 2.98
C PHE A 77 -13.32 -7.87 4.43
N GLY A 78 -14.43 -8.57 4.69
CA GLY A 78 -14.72 -9.11 6.02
C GLY A 78 -13.72 -10.19 6.43
N SER A 79 -13.35 -10.20 7.70
CA SER A 79 -12.38 -11.16 8.26
C SER A 79 -12.98 -12.14 9.25
N GLY A 80 -14.16 -11.85 9.82
CA GLY A 80 -14.85 -12.77 10.74
C GLY A 80 -14.08 -13.09 12.03
N TYR A 81 -13.33 -12.16 12.57
CA TYR A 81 -12.49 -12.38 13.76
C TYR A 81 -13.29 -12.15 15.04
N GLU A 82 -13.54 -13.22 15.80
CA GLU A 82 -14.40 -13.18 17.00
C GLU A 82 -13.66 -12.82 18.29
N ASP A 83 -12.32 -12.98 18.36
CA ASP A 83 -11.55 -12.84 19.59
C ASP A 83 -11.55 -11.43 20.17
N LEU A 84 -11.89 -10.41 19.41
CA LEU A 84 -12.06 -9.05 19.92
C LEU A 84 -13.27 -8.88 20.86
N SER A 85 -14.15 -9.87 20.94
CA SER A 85 -15.23 -9.89 21.93
C SER A 85 -14.73 -9.84 23.39
N VAL A 86 -13.47 -10.21 23.62
CA VAL A 86 -12.81 -10.11 24.93
C VAL A 86 -12.63 -8.65 25.41
N ILE A 87 -12.57 -7.69 24.47
CA ILE A 87 -12.45 -6.27 24.76
C ILE A 87 -13.83 -5.66 25.02
N ASP A 88 -14.76 -5.85 24.11
CA ASP A 88 -16.17 -5.45 24.28
C ASP A 88 -17.08 -6.41 23.50
N GLU A 89 -17.70 -7.36 24.22
CA GLU A 89 -18.57 -8.39 23.66
C GLU A 89 -19.77 -7.79 22.93
N LYS A 90 -20.38 -6.74 23.48
CA LYS A 90 -21.61 -6.16 22.92
C LYS A 90 -21.35 -5.45 21.60
N VAL A 91 -20.32 -4.60 21.57
CA VAL A 91 -19.95 -3.86 20.38
C VAL A 91 -19.45 -4.83 19.30
N TRP A 92 -18.58 -5.77 19.69
CA TRP A 92 -17.98 -6.66 18.68
C TRP A 92 -18.94 -7.69 18.12
N ALA A 93 -19.88 -8.21 18.90
CA ALA A 93 -20.90 -9.13 18.41
C ALA A 93 -21.77 -8.53 17.29
N GLU A 94 -21.97 -7.22 17.29
CA GLU A 94 -22.74 -6.52 16.27
C GLU A 94 -21.95 -6.31 14.96
N TYR A 95 -20.64 -6.08 15.04
CA TYR A 95 -19.82 -5.65 13.89
C TYR A 95 -18.79 -6.68 13.40
N SER A 96 -18.54 -7.78 14.11
CA SER A 96 -17.49 -8.77 13.79
C SER A 96 -17.58 -9.40 12.40
N GLN A 97 -18.79 -9.50 11.84
CA GLN A 97 -19.04 -10.09 10.53
C GLN A 97 -18.73 -9.17 9.34
N TYR A 98 -18.53 -7.87 9.58
CA TYR A 98 -18.31 -6.88 8.53
C TYR A 98 -16.82 -6.65 8.25
N ALA A 99 -16.52 -6.16 7.05
CA ALA A 99 -15.23 -5.54 6.78
C ALA A 99 -15.07 -4.29 7.65
N VAL A 100 -13.82 -3.88 7.95
CA VAL A 100 -13.56 -2.76 8.85
C VAL A 100 -14.34 -1.50 8.45
N CYS A 101 -14.28 -1.11 7.19
CA CYS A 101 -14.95 0.10 6.73
C CYS A 101 -16.48 -0.03 6.66
N GLU A 102 -16.99 -1.23 6.46
CA GLU A 102 -18.43 -1.48 6.53
C GLU A 102 -18.93 -1.37 7.98
N GLY A 103 -18.24 -2.01 8.93
CA GLY A 103 -18.53 -1.90 10.35
C GLY A 103 -18.44 -0.46 10.86
N PHE A 104 -17.37 0.25 10.49
CA PHE A 104 -17.16 1.66 10.81
C PHE A 104 -18.29 2.55 10.29
N GLY A 105 -18.72 2.35 9.02
CA GLY A 105 -19.85 3.07 8.43
C GLY A 105 -21.16 2.78 9.14
N LYS A 106 -21.48 1.50 9.39
CA LYS A 106 -22.71 1.08 10.08
C LYS A 106 -22.80 1.64 11.50
N ALA A 107 -21.69 1.64 12.24
CA ALA A 107 -21.62 2.27 13.56
C ALA A 107 -21.84 3.79 13.49
N GLY A 108 -21.29 4.44 12.47
CA GLY A 108 -21.48 5.87 12.19
C GLY A 108 -22.92 6.24 11.80
N ASP A 109 -23.63 5.37 11.09
CA ASP A 109 -25.04 5.53 10.74
C ASP A 109 -25.95 5.56 11.99
N VAL A 110 -25.54 4.89 13.09
CA VAL A 110 -26.25 4.92 14.37
C VAL A 110 -25.93 6.23 15.11
N SER A 111 -24.67 6.53 15.35
CA SER A 111 -24.20 7.76 15.97
C SER A 111 -22.66 7.85 15.97
N ASP A 112 -22.12 9.08 16.11
CA ASP A 112 -20.68 9.30 16.31
C ASP A 112 -20.15 8.58 17.57
N ALA A 113 -20.96 8.49 18.62
CA ALA A 113 -20.60 7.77 19.85
C ALA A 113 -20.46 6.27 19.63
N GLU A 114 -21.32 5.67 18.78
CA GLU A 114 -21.26 4.24 18.46
C GLU A 114 -20.06 3.95 17.52
N ARG A 115 -19.80 4.83 16.57
CA ARG A 115 -18.60 4.76 15.72
C ARG A 115 -17.32 4.81 16.57
N LEU A 116 -17.24 5.71 17.55
CA LEU A 116 -16.09 5.81 18.43
C LEU A 116 -15.92 4.55 19.30
N LYS A 117 -17.01 3.93 19.77
CA LYS A 117 -16.94 2.64 20.49
C LYS A 117 -16.37 1.53 19.61
N TYR A 118 -16.84 1.42 18.35
CA TYR A 118 -16.30 0.47 17.40
C TYR A 118 -14.79 0.70 17.16
N SER A 119 -14.40 1.96 16.94
CA SER A 119 -12.99 2.34 16.78
C SER A 119 -12.17 2.05 18.05
N THR A 120 -12.76 2.23 19.24
CA THR A 120 -12.11 1.96 20.53
C THR A 120 -11.76 0.49 20.70
N VAL A 121 -12.65 -0.43 20.30
CA VAL A 121 -12.35 -1.88 20.34
C VAL A 121 -11.12 -2.21 19.50
N LEU A 122 -11.07 -1.71 18.27
CA LEU A 122 -9.94 -1.94 17.37
C LEU A 122 -8.65 -1.23 17.84
N ALA A 123 -8.78 0.00 18.37
CA ALA A 123 -7.67 0.76 18.94
C ALA A 123 -7.07 0.09 20.16
N THR A 124 -7.90 -0.41 21.09
CA THR A 124 -7.45 -1.16 22.26
C THR A 124 -6.70 -2.42 21.81
N ALA A 125 -7.24 -3.19 20.88
CA ALA A 125 -6.56 -4.35 20.31
C ALA A 125 -5.22 -3.98 19.64
N ALA A 126 -5.13 -2.80 19.03
CA ALA A 126 -3.90 -2.29 18.44
C ALA A 126 -2.93 -1.66 19.46
N GLY A 127 -3.34 -1.45 20.71
CA GLY A 127 -2.56 -0.75 21.74
C GLY A 127 -2.41 0.76 21.46
N MET A 128 -3.38 1.38 20.77
CA MET A 128 -3.31 2.75 20.24
C MET A 128 -4.38 3.67 20.87
N ASP A 129 -4.17 5.00 20.79
CA ASP A 129 -5.17 5.98 21.22
C ASP A 129 -6.45 5.87 20.38
N ALA A 130 -7.60 5.75 21.05
CA ALA A 130 -8.89 5.51 20.40
C ALA A 130 -9.32 6.67 19.48
N GLU A 131 -9.07 7.92 19.86
CA GLU A 131 -9.46 9.08 19.05
C GLU A 131 -8.60 9.21 17.79
N GLN A 132 -7.30 8.95 17.91
CA GLN A 132 -6.39 8.97 16.75
C GLN A 132 -6.67 7.80 15.81
N PHE A 133 -7.00 6.65 16.37
CA PHE A 133 -7.38 5.48 15.58
C PHE A 133 -8.72 5.68 14.84
N ASP A 134 -9.72 6.34 15.48
CA ASP A 134 -10.98 6.73 14.82
C ASP A 134 -10.71 7.64 13.61
N LYS A 135 -9.87 8.67 13.77
CA LYS A 135 -9.45 9.55 12.67
C LYS A 135 -8.72 8.80 11.55
N PHE A 136 -7.87 7.84 11.93
CA PHE A 136 -7.19 6.98 10.96
C PHE A 136 -8.18 6.11 10.19
N LEU A 137 -9.17 5.50 10.86
CA LEU A 137 -10.22 4.72 10.20
C LEU A 137 -11.10 5.60 9.31
N ASP A 138 -11.48 6.80 9.75
CA ASP A 138 -12.24 7.74 8.95
C ASP A 138 -11.50 8.08 7.64
N SER A 139 -10.20 8.35 7.74
CA SER A 139 -9.34 8.58 6.58
C SER A 139 -9.17 7.34 5.70
N SER A 140 -8.97 6.15 6.30
CA SER A 140 -8.74 4.89 5.58
C SER A 140 -10.00 4.39 4.88
N CYS A 141 -11.16 4.57 5.50
CA CYS A 141 -12.46 4.19 4.94
C CYS A 141 -13.04 5.25 4.01
N GLY A 142 -12.59 6.49 4.12
CA GLY A 142 -12.98 7.62 3.33
C GLY A 142 -12.28 7.72 1.97
N MET A 143 -12.34 8.93 1.39
CA MET A 143 -11.77 9.21 0.06
C MET A 143 -10.25 9.06 0.01
N LEU A 144 -9.53 9.37 1.11
CA LEU A 144 -8.07 9.25 1.17
C LEU A 144 -7.62 7.79 1.02
N GLY A 145 -8.22 6.87 1.78
CA GLY A 145 -7.91 5.44 1.68
C GLY A 145 -8.28 4.85 0.33
N MET A 146 -9.46 5.22 -0.20
CA MET A 146 -9.87 4.80 -1.55
C MET A 146 -8.91 5.34 -2.62
N GLY A 147 -8.51 6.60 -2.54
CA GLY A 147 -7.54 7.21 -3.44
C GLY A 147 -6.18 6.52 -3.37
N THR A 148 -5.67 6.30 -2.16
CA THR A 148 -4.38 5.63 -1.94
C THR A 148 -4.36 4.23 -2.58
N MET A 149 -5.40 3.43 -2.32
CA MET A 149 -5.54 2.08 -2.90
C MET A 149 -5.67 2.11 -4.42
N THR A 150 -6.48 3.03 -4.94
CA THR A 150 -6.69 3.18 -6.39
C THR A 150 -5.39 3.56 -7.10
N PHE A 151 -4.66 4.55 -6.60
CA PHE A 151 -3.41 4.98 -7.23
C PHE A 151 -2.30 3.94 -7.10
N ALA A 152 -2.22 3.19 -5.99
CA ALA A 152 -1.31 2.05 -5.87
C ALA A 152 -1.63 0.96 -6.91
N GLY A 153 -2.90 0.61 -7.07
CA GLY A 153 -3.36 -0.35 -8.09
C GLY A 153 -3.12 0.13 -9.52
N MET A 154 -3.38 1.42 -9.81
CA MET A 154 -3.08 2.02 -11.10
C MET A 154 -1.58 1.99 -11.41
N SER A 155 -0.73 2.29 -10.42
CA SER A 155 0.72 2.22 -10.59
C SER A 155 1.18 0.80 -10.94
N MET A 156 0.71 -0.20 -10.21
CA MET A 156 1.01 -1.60 -10.48
C MET A 156 0.56 -2.04 -11.87
N SER A 157 -0.68 -1.73 -12.25
CA SER A 157 -1.25 -2.12 -13.54
C SER A 157 -0.52 -1.44 -14.71
N ASN A 158 -0.27 -0.12 -14.61
CA ASN A 158 0.46 0.61 -15.65
C ASN A 158 1.93 0.16 -15.73
N GLY A 159 2.57 -0.16 -14.60
CA GLY A 159 3.91 -0.75 -14.57
C GLY A 159 3.97 -2.07 -15.34
N LEU A 160 3.02 -2.98 -15.12
CA LEU A 160 2.92 -4.24 -15.84
C LEU A 160 2.71 -4.02 -17.34
N MET A 161 1.79 -3.12 -17.70
CA MET A 161 1.54 -2.78 -19.11
C MET A 161 2.75 -2.11 -19.77
N ALA A 162 3.54 -1.32 -19.02
CA ALA A 162 4.80 -0.75 -19.51
C ALA A 162 5.83 -1.84 -19.82
N VAL A 163 5.97 -2.87 -18.98
CA VAL A 163 6.81 -4.05 -19.24
C VAL A 163 6.38 -4.71 -20.55
N ILE A 164 5.08 -4.99 -20.71
CA ILE A 164 4.54 -5.62 -21.92
C ILE A 164 4.83 -4.76 -23.16
N ALA A 165 4.61 -3.45 -23.08
CA ALA A 165 4.85 -2.54 -24.19
C ALA A 165 6.34 -2.49 -24.58
N VAL A 166 7.26 -2.44 -23.61
CA VAL A 166 8.71 -2.43 -23.85
C VAL A 166 9.16 -3.78 -24.42
N VAL A 167 8.68 -4.91 -23.89
CA VAL A 167 8.97 -6.24 -24.48
C VAL A 167 8.47 -6.31 -25.91
N GLY A 168 7.24 -5.87 -26.20
CA GLY A 168 6.68 -5.82 -27.54
C GLY A 168 7.50 -4.95 -28.50
N ALA A 169 7.96 -3.76 -28.03
CA ALA A 169 8.82 -2.87 -28.83
C ALA A 169 10.20 -3.48 -29.14
N LEU A 170 10.74 -4.30 -28.23
CA LEU A 170 12.06 -4.90 -28.37
C LEU A 170 12.07 -6.21 -29.15
N THR A 171 10.97 -6.96 -29.16
CA THR A 171 10.90 -8.32 -29.73
C THR A 171 10.05 -8.41 -30.98
N CYS A 172 8.75 -8.07 -30.87
CA CYS A 172 7.76 -8.33 -31.91
C CYS A 172 7.58 -7.17 -32.88
N LYS A 173 7.78 -5.95 -32.41
CA LYS A 173 7.50 -4.71 -33.16
C LYS A 173 8.67 -3.74 -33.04
N GLN A 174 9.87 -4.19 -33.38
CA GLN A 174 11.10 -3.43 -33.21
C GLN A 174 10.99 -2.02 -33.80
N GLY A 175 11.15 -1.00 -32.96
CA GLY A 175 11.09 0.40 -33.34
C GLY A 175 9.71 0.95 -33.70
N ASP A 176 8.61 0.19 -33.53
CA ASP A 176 7.25 0.71 -33.73
C ASP A 176 6.96 1.82 -32.71
N LYS A 177 6.74 3.03 -33.23
CA LYS A 177 6.51 4.25 -32.43
C LYS A 177 5.35 4.12 -31.45
N LYS A 178 4.32 3.31 -31.75
CA LYS A 178 3.17 3.11 -30.87
C LYS A 178 3.57 2.32 -29.62
N TRP A 179 4.32 1.23 -29.78
CA TRP A 179 4.81 0.43 -28.65
C TRP A 179 5.84 1.17 -27.82
N VAL A 180 6.74 1.90 -28.48
CA VAL A 180 7.72 2.74 -27.80
C VAL A 180 7.03 3.86 -27.01
N GLY A 181 6.12 4.61 -27.64
CA GLY A 181 5.37 5.67 -26.98
C GLY A 181 4.48 5.14 -25.84
N GLY A 182 3.84 3.98 -26.04
CA GLY A 182 3.08 3.29 -25.01
C GLY A 182 3.91 2.94 -23.79
N GLY A 183 5.11 2.37 -23.99
CA GLY A 183 6.03 2.06 -22.90
C GLY A 183 6.42 3.28 -22.06
N TYR A 184 6.77 4.39 -22.71
CA TYR A 184 7.09 5.65 -22.03
C TYR A 184 5.90 6.23 -21.27
N PHE A 185 4.74 6.30 -21.90
CA PHE A 185 3.53 6.84 -21.30
C PHE A 185 3.10 6.03 -20.07
N LEU A 186 3.02 4.72 -20.21
CA LEU A 186 2.59 3.83 -19.10
C LEU A 186 3.56 3.85 -17.92
N ALA A 187 4.88 3.85 -18.17
CA ALA A 187 5.87 3.98 -17.12
C ALA A 187 5.79 5.35 -16.42
N GLY A 188 5.52 6.44 -17.18
CA GLY A 188 5.29 7.77 -16.61
C GLY A 188 4.04 7.82 -15.72
N VAL A 189 2.93 7.22 -16.17
CA VAL A 189 1.70 7.10 -15.38
C VAL A 189 1.94 6.26 -14.13
N ALA A 190 2.67 5.14 -14.25
CA ALA A 190 3.01 4.29 -13.10
C ALA A 190 3.82 5.06 -12.05
N THR A 191 4.83 5.84 -12.47
CA THR A 191 5.62 6.70 -11.57
C THR A 191 4.74 7.74 -10.86
N PHE A 192 3.92 8.44 -11.62
CA PHE A 192 3.07 9.51 -11.09
C PHE A 192 2.03 8.99 -10.09
N THR A 193 1.36 7.88 -10.43
CA THR A 193 0.37 7.28 -9.52
C THR A 193 1.00 6.65 -8.29
N ALA A 194 2.23 6.10 -8.37
CA ALA A 194 2.99 5.68 -7.20
C ALA A 194 3.27 6.87 -6.26
N MET A 195 3.68 8.02 -6.83
CA MET A 195 3.92 9.25 -6.06
C MET A 195 2.64 9.74 -5.37
N LEU A 196 1.51 9.73 -6.06
CA LEU A 196 0.23 10.11 -5.44
C LEU A 196 -0.15 9.17 -4.30
N SER A 197 -0.04 7.86 -4.47
CA SER A 197 -0.32 6.88 -3.41
C SER A 197 0.56 7.11 -2.19
N PHE A 198 1.86 7.35 -2.40
CA PHE A 198 2.82 7.68 -1.36
C PHE A 198 2.43 8.95 -0.56
N VAL A 199 2.09 10.04 -1.25
CA VAL A 199 1.71 11.31 -0.60
C VAL A 199 0.40 11.15 0.17
N LEU A 200 -0.60 10.49 -0.42
CA LEU A 200 -1.89 10.26 0.25
C LEU A 200 -1.73 9.40 1.50
N TRP A 201 -0.83 8.40 1.49
CA TRP A 201 -0.55 7.60 2.68
C TRP A 201 0.04 8.42 3.83
N LEU A 202 0.95 9.34 3.56
CA LEU A 202 1.51 10.22 4.59
C LEU A 202 0.44 11.04 5.30
N VAL A 203 -0.54 11.54 4.53
CA VAL A 203 -1.68 12.28 5.09
C VAL A 203 -2.59 11.36 5.89
N LEU A 204 -2.91 10.18 5.34
CA LEU A 204 -3.78 9.19 5.95
C LEU A 204 -3.25 8.65 7.28
N ALA A 205 -1.95 8.35 7.34
CA ALA A 205 -1.30 7.81 8.53
C ALA A 205 -0.92 8.88 9.57
N GLY A 206 -1.04 10.17 9.23
CA GLY A 206 -0.69 11.28 10.11
C GLY A 206 -1.26 11.18 11.53
N PRO A 207 -2.58 10.91 11.71
CA PRO A 207 -3.18 10.77 13.03
C PRO A 207 -2.50 9.75 13.94
N LEU A 208 -2.05 8.62 13.40
CA LEU A 208 -1.37 7.58 14.18
C LEU A 208 -0.05 8.04 14.80
N GLY A 209 0.61 9.05 14.21
CA GLY A 209 1.87 9.60 14.71
C GLY A 209 1.71 10.70 15.77
N GLU A 210 0.49 11.15 16.07
CA GLU A 210 0.28 12.29 16.98
C GLU A 210 0.44 11.89 18.46
N LYS A 211 -0.05 10.71 18.86
CA LYS A 211 -0.02 10.23 20.24
C LYS A 211 0.66 8.87 20.39
N ASP A 212 0.79 8.14 19.31
CA ASP A 212 1.35 6.80 19.28
C ASP A 212 2.71 6.82 18.55
N ASP A 213 3.67 6.04 19.05
CA ASP A 213 5.02 5.95 18.47
C ASP A 213 4.99 5.09 17.19
N THR A 214 4.50 5.68 16.11
CA THR A 214 4.45 5.00 14.82
C THR A 214 5.61 5.41 13.91
N SER A 215 6.09 4.46 13.13
CA SER A 215 7.19 4.67 12.19
C SER A 215 6.89 4.07 10.82
N LEU A 216 7.41 4.71 9.77
CA LEU A 216 7.33 4.20 8.41
C LEU A 216 8.17 2.93 8.25
N LYS A 217 7.65 1.92 7.57
CA LYS A 217 8.23 0.58 7.46
C LYS A 217 8.49 0.15 6.01
N THR A 218 8.88 -1.09 5.86
CA THR A 218 9.42 -1.68 4.62
C THR A 218 8.55 -1.44 3.39
N ALA A 219 7.23 -1.63 3.47
CA ALA A 219 6.36 -1.50 2.30
C ALA A 219 6.29 -0.05 1.79
N PHE A 220 6.38 0.94 2.68
CA PHE A 220 6.50 2.34 2.32
C PHE A 220 7.77 2.61 1.50
N PHE A 221 8.91 2.07 1.94
CA PHE A 221 10.17 2.21 1.20
C PHE A 221 10.17 1.43 -0.12
N LEU A 222 9.50 0.26 -0.18
CA LEU A 222 9.33 -0.48 -1.43
C LEU A 222 8.59 0.36 -2.48
N MET A 223 7.59 1.15 -2.09
CA MET A 223 6.89 2.06 -3.00
C MET A 223 7.84 3.14 -3.55
N ILE A 224 8.69 3.73 -2.70
CA ILE A 224 9.70 4.71 -3.15
C ILE A 224 10.67 4.06 -4.14
N ILE A 225 11.15 2.87 -3.83
CA ILE A 225 12.07 2.12 -4.70
C ILE A 225 11.38 1.82 -6.04
N ALA A 226 10.12 1.37 -6.03
CA ALA A 226 9.34 1.14 -7.25
C ALA A 226 9.24 2.41 -8.10
N MET A 227 8.93 3.54 -7.46
CA MET A 227 8.84 4.86 -8.11
C MET A 227 10.15 5.26 -8.81
N LEU A 228 11.31 4.89 -8.27
CA LEU A 228 12.61 5.16 -8.89
C LEU A 228 12.94 4.20 -10.04
N HIS A 229 12.46 2.96 -9.98
CA HIS A 229 12.74 1.95 -11.00
C HIS A 229 12.06 2.24 -12.35
N TYR A 230 10.87 2.80 -12.35
CA TYR A 230 10.16 3.15 -13.59
C TYR A 230 10.92 4.15 -14.46
N PRO A 231 11.35 5.34 -13.97
CA PRO A 231 12.12 6.27 -14.78
C PRO A 231 13.51 5.71 -15.16
N LEU A 232 14.14 4.89 -14.31
CA LEU A 232 15.39 4.19 -14.68
C LEU A 232 15.18 3.22 -15.84
N GLY A 233 14.08 2.45 -15.82
CA GLY A 233 13.68 1.58 -16.92
C GLY A 233 13.45 2.35 -18.23
N VAL A 234 12.76 3.49 -18.15
CA VAL A 234 12.54 4.41 -19.27
C VAL A 234 13.88 4.94 -19.81
N PHE A 235 14.78 5.35 -18.97
CA PHE A 235 16.11 5.83 -19.36
C PHE A 235 16.93 4.76 -20.08
N MET A 236 16.92 3.52 -19.57
CA MET A 236 17.59 2.40 -20.21
C MET A 236 16.98 2.05 -21.58
N PHE A 237 15.64 2.12 -21.66
CA PHE A 237 14.94 1.89 -22.93
C PHE A 237 15.30 2.96 -23.97
N TRP A 238 15.34 4.23 -23.58
CA TRP A 238 15.79 5.32 -24.44
C TRP A 238 17.23 5.13 -24.93
N LYS A 239 18.16 4.73 -24.05
CA LYS A 239 19.54 4.40 -24.42
C LYS A 239 19.62 3.27 -25.44
N HIS A 240 18.81 2.23 -25.29
CA HIS A 240 18.74 1.13 -26.27
C HIS A 240 18.35 1.66 -27.66
N LEU A 241 17.29 2.47 -27.72
CA LEU A 241 16.83 3.04 -29.01
C LEU A 241 17.87 3.97 -29.68
N GLN A 242 18.61 4.75 -28.89
CA GLN A 242 19.70 5.58 -29.42
C GLN A 242 20.83 4.74 -30.06
N LEU A 243 21.18 3.61 -29.44
CA LEU A 243 22.23 2.73 -29.97
C LEU A 243 21.78 2.05 -31.28
N GLU A 244 20.49 1.75 -31.44
CA GLU A 244 19.96 1.19 -32.66
C GLU A 244 19.92 2.21 -33.81
N THR A 245 19.46 3.44 -33.54
CA THR A 245 19.41 4.51 -34.54
C THR A 245 20.81 4.96 -34.98
N GLY A 246 21.78 5.01 -34.04
CA GLY A 246 23.17 5.33 -34.37
C GLY A 246 23.86 4.28 -35.22
N LYS A 247 23.53 3.00 -35.09
CA LYS A 247 24.04 1.94 -35.98
C LYS A 247 23.44 2.00 -37.38
N ALA A 248 22.16 2.33 -37.53
CA ALA A 248 21.51 2.49 -38.83
C ALA A 248 22.07 3.68 -39.63
N GLY A 249 22.60 4.73 -38.97
CA GLY A 249 23.22 5.88 -39.64
C GLY A 249 24.69 5.66 -40.05
N GLY A 250 25.37 4.64 -39.50
CA GLY A 250 26.78 4.35 -39.80
C GLY A 250 27.02 3.47 -41.02
N ASP A 251 26.00 2.77 -41.53
CA ASP A 251 26.12 1.85 -42.67
C ASP A 251 25.93 2.56 -44.03
N TYR A 252 25.75 3.88 -44.05
CA TYR A 252 25.59 4.72 -45.26
C TYR A 252 26.67 5.81 -45.41
N ALA A 253 27.79 5.70 -44.74
CA ALA A 253 28.93 6.63 -44.87
C ALA A 253 30.10 6.01 -45.62
#